data_6b2d86a4e0ddf65e2138ad0b1e883c5b
#
_entry.id   6b2d86a4e0ddf65e2138ad0b1e883c5b
#
_cell.length_a   1.000
_cell.length_b   1.000
_cell.length_c   1.000
_cell.angle_alpha   90.00
_cell.angle_beta   90.00
_cell.angle_gamma   90.00
#
_symmetry.space_group_name_H-M   'P 1'
#
loop_
_entity.id
_entity.type
_entity.pdbx_description
1 polymer ?
#
loop_
_entity_poly.entity_id
_entity_poly.type
_entity_poly.pdbx_seq_one_letter_code
_entity_poly.pdbx_strand_id
1 'polypeptide(L)'
;PEAIDEVIMVGGQTRMPLVQRTVAEFFKREANQDINPDEVVGIGAAIQAGILQGEVKDLILLDVTPLSLGIETHGGLFTKIIERNSTVPTKKSMIFTTVAENQTTVNIHVLQGERGISSENRSLGRFDLVGIPPAPRGVPQIEVTFAIDSNGIVNVSARDLATGKEQSIEVNPAGGLSKAEIDSLIAEADKFRKEDKEHREIRELQNRLEGLLYTNERVVKEFGAGLSTEDREEVRATLNRARKALTSEERSVLEEAIYAVQDAAQILTQVIMLDPVAALGGELKMNPDAPSPKDHPADEDGGEDNS
;
A
#
# COMPACT_ATOMS: atom_id res chain seq x y z
N PRO A 1 26.09 -2.63 -25.18
CA PRO A 1 26.33 -1.79 -26.35
C PRO A 1 25.90 -2.46 -27.65
N GLU A 2 26.09 -3.79 -27.78
CA GLU A 2 25.87 -4.54 -29.02
C GLU A 2 24.41 -4.61 -29.48
N ALA A 3 23.44 -4.40 -28.57
CA ALA A 3 22.00 -4.39 -28.86
C ALA A 3 21.46 -2.98 -29.23
N ILE A 4 22.32 -1.97 -29.35
CA ILE A 4 21.94 -0.62 -29.75
C ILE A 4 21.94 -0.54 -31.29
N ASP A 5 20.81 -0.19 -31.88
CA ASP A 5 20.67 -0.10 -33.33
C ASP A 5 21.27 1.18 -33.89
N GLU A 6 21.16 2.30 -33.16
CA GLU A 6 21.59 3.60 -33.63
C GLU A 6 22.10 4.48 -32.48
N VAL A 7 23.13 5.31 -32.75
CA VAL A 7 23.69 6.27 -31.81
C VAL A 7 23.52 7.67 -32.38
N ILE A 8 22.74 8.51 -31.68
CA ILE A 8 22.51 9.92 -32.06
C ILE A 8 23.24 10.80 -31.06
N MET A 9 24.05 11.71 -31.59
CA MET A 9 24.85 12.64 -30.79
C MET A 9 24.15 13.99 -30.70
N VAL A 10 24.13 14.60 -29.50
CA VAL A 10 23.42 15.83 -29.20
C VAL A 10 24.35 16.86 -28.55
N GLY A 11 24.22 18.10 -29.02
CA GLY A 11 24.98 19.25 -28.51
C GLY A 11 26.33 19.47 -29.20
N GLY A 12 26.78 20.73 -29.25
CA GLY A 12 27.96 21.17 -30.01
C GLY A 12 29.27 20.52 -29.60
N GLN A 13 29.42 20.05 -28.35
CA GLN A 13 30.61 19.33 -27.86
C GLN A 13 30.80 17.97 -28.57
N THR A 14 29.77 17.39 -29.14
CA THR A 14 29.83 16.14 -29.87
C THR A 14 30.56 16.25 -31.21
N ARG A 15 30.85 17.48 -31.63
CA ARG A 15 31.72 17.75 -32.80
C ARG A 15 33.21 17.49 -32.54
N MET A 16 33.62 17.31 -31.28
CA MET A 16 35.01 16.99 -30.94
C MET A 16 35.39 15.60 -31.45
N PRO A 17 36.47 15.46 -32.23
CA PRO A 17 36.92 14.15 -32.74
C PRO A 17 37.17 13.10 -31.64
N LEU A 18 37.63 13.53 -30.47
CA LEU A 18 37.85 12.65 -29.33
C LEU A 18 36.52 12.04 -28.83
N VAL A 19 35.48 12.87 -28.71
CA VAL A 19 34.14 12.41 -28.28
C VAL A 19 33.57 11.41 -29.28
N GLN A 20 33.64 11.74 -30.57
CA GLN A 20 33.16 10.85 -31.64
C GLN A 20 33.88 9.49 -31.63
N ARG A 21 35.22 9.48 -31.50
CA ARG A 21 35.99 8.24 -31.39
C ARG A 21 35.62 7.43 -30.17
N THR A 22 35.57 8.05 -29.00
CA THR A 22 35.23 7.35 -27.75
C THR A 22 33.85 6.71 -27.83
N VAL A 23 32.86 7.41 -28.40
CA VAL A 23 31.52 6.88 -28.61
C VAL A 23 31.54 5.72 -29.60
N ALA A 24 32.22 5.85 -30.74
CA ALA A 24 32.31 4.79 -31.74
C ALA A 24 33.02 3.54 -31.19
N GLU A 25 34.10 3.72 -30.41
CA GLU A 25 34.83 2.63 -29.76
C GLU A 25 33.98 1.91 -28.70
N PHE A 26 33.19 2.67 -27.90
CA PHE A 26 32.33 2.10 -26.87
C PHE A 26 31.16 1.31 -27.42
N PHE A 27 30.45 1.88 -28.40
CA PHE A 27 29.29 1.23 -29.00
C PHE A 27 29.66 0.31 -30.16
N LYS A 28 30.93 0.28 -30.59
CA LYS A 28 31.43 -0.43 -31.79
C LYS A 28 30.61 -0.10 -33.05
N ARG A 29 30.17 1.15 -33.12
CA ARG A 29 29.31 1.69 -34.18
C ARG A 29 29.54 3.19 -34.30
N GLU A 30 29.56 3.71 -35.51
CA GLU A 30 29.64 5.13 -35.78
C GLU A 30 28.29 5.80 -35.42
N ALA A 31 28.37 7.03 -34.88
CA ALA A 31 27.17 7.81 -34.60
C ALA A 31 26.51 8.26 -35.91
N ASN A 32 25.18 8.38 -35.88
CA ASN A 32 24.41 8.90 -36.97
C ASN A 32 24.87 10.33 -37.34
N GLN A 33 25.16 10.54 -38.63
CA GLN A 33 25.65 11.84 -39.14
C GLN A 33 24.56 12.62 -39.91
N ASP A 34 23.37 12.02 -40.12
CA ASP A 34 22.27 12.65 -40.87
C ASP A 34 21.52 13.66 -39.99
N ILE A 35 21.68 13.59 -38.68
CA ILE A 35 21.02 14.45 -37.70
C ILE A 35 21.98 15.51 -37.21
N ASN A 36 21.60 16.79 -37.35
CA ASN A 36 22.42 17.90 -36.82
C ASN A 36 22.38 17.95 -35.29
N PRO A 37 23.52 17.78 -34.61
CA PRO A 37 23.59 17.79 -33.13
C PRO A 37 23.11 19.09 -32.47
N ASP A 38 23.13 20.20 -33.19
CA ASP A 38 22.73 21.52 -32.66
C ASP A 38 21.21 21.74 -32.77
N GLU A 39 20.55 21.06 -33.71
CA GLU A 39 19.12 21.24 -34.02
C GLU A 39 18.23 20.12 -33.47
N VAL A 40 18.78 18.95 -33.19
CA VAL A 40 18.03 17.73 -32.86
C VAL A 40 17.09 17.93 -31.65
N VAL A 41 17.48 18.72 -30.65
CA VAL A 41 16.63 19.04 -29.50
C VAL A 41 15.41 19.87 -29.93
N GLY A 42 15.63 20.88 -30.79
CA GLY A 42 14.53 21.70 -31.33
C GLY A 42 13.57 20.90 -32.21
N ILE A 43 14.12 20.02 -33.04
CA ILE A 43 13.33 19.10 -33.89
C ILE A 43 12.51 18.14 -32.99
N GLY A 44 13.12 17.55 -31.97
CA GLY A 44 12.44 16.69 -31.01
C GLY A 44 11.30 17.38 -30.28
N ALA A 45 11.54 18.63 -29.84
CA ALA A 45 10.52 19.44 -29.19
C ALA A 45 9.35 19.77 -30.14
N ALA A 46 9.63 20.06 -31.43
CA ALA A 46 8.59 20.29 -32.44
C ALA A 46 7.75 19.03 -32.70
N ILE A 47 8.40 17.87 -32.82
CA ILE A 47 7.71 16.56 -32.95
C ILE A 47 6.81 16.31 -31.73
N GLN A 48 7.31 16.54 -30.51
CA GLN A 48 6.53 16.39 -29.28
C GLN A 48 5.32 17.33 -29.25
N ALA A 49 5.47 18.57 -29.69
CA ALA A 49 4.34 19.51 -29.83
C ALA A 49 3.29 18.98 -30.83
N GLY A 50 3.72 18.42 -31.96
CA GLY A 50 2.83 17.79 -32.95
C GLY A 50 2.07 16.57 -32.40
N ILE A 51 2.74 15.76 -31.54
CA ILE A 51 2.08 14.62 -30.85
C ILE A 51 1.01 15.15 -29.89
N LEU A 52 1.33 16.19 -29.07
CA LEU A 52 0.38 16.78 -28.12
C LEU A 52 -0.83 17.45 -28.82
N GLN A 53 -0.64 17.98 -30.02
CA GLN A 53 -1.71 18.56 -30.85
C GLN A 53 -2.50 17.49 -31.62
N GLY A 54 -2.04 16.23 -31.62
CA GLY A 54 -2.69 15.13 -32.33
C GLY A 54 -2.41 15.11 -33.85
N GLU A 55 -1.45 15.90 -34.32
CA GLU A 55 -1.02 15.94 -35.72
C GLU A 55 -0.10 14.77 -36.07
N VAL A 56 0.75 14.33 -35.13
CA VAL A 56 1.62 13.16 -35.22
C VAL A 56 1.00 12.00 -34.47
N LYS A 57 0.52 10.97 -35.17
CA LYS A 57 -0.20 9.82 -34.56
C LYS A 57 0.63 8.54 -34.54
N ASP A 58 1.68 8.48 -35.31
CA ASP A 58 2.48 7.26 -35.48
C ASP A 58 3.67 7.14 -34.50
N LEU A 59 3.87 8.16 -33.67
CA LEU A 59 4.93 8.20 -32.67
C LEU A 59 4.31 8.26 -31.27
N ILE A 60 4.69 7.33 -30.43
CA ILE A 60 4.34 7.32 -29.00
C ILE A 60 5.61 7.49 -28.19
N LEU A 61 5.72 8.60 -27.46
CA LEU A 61 6.75 8.76 -26.43
C LEU A 61 6.27 8.06 -25.17
N LEU A 62 7.00 7.04 -24.76
CA LEU A 62 6.77 6.37 -23.48
C LEU A 62 7.86 6.84 -22.50
N ASP A 63 7.46 7.68 -21.58
CA ASP A 63 8.29 8.03 -20.43
C ASP A 63 8.06 7.04 -19.29
N VAL A 64 8.98 6.97 -18.34
CA VAL A 64 8.91 6.05 -17.21
C VAL A 64 9.25 6.75 -15.90
N THR A 65 8.66 6.27 -14.81
CA THR A 65 9.01 6.72 -13.48
C THR A 65 10.43 6.29 -13.12
N PRO A 66 11.33 7.19 -12.69
CA PRO A 66 12.71 6.83 -12.36
C PRO A 66 12.81 6.04 -11.05
N LEU A 67 11.90 6.29 -10.10
CA LEU A 67 11.82 5.68 -8.78
C LEU A 67 10.39 5.31 -8.44
N SER A 68 10.22 4.33 -7.55
CA SER A 68 8.92 3.92 -7.03
C SER A 68 8.26 5.04 -6.21
N LEU A 69 6.94 5.10 -6.28
CA LEU A 69 6.09 6.01 -5.52
C LEU A 69 5.14 5.21 -4.64
N GLY A 70 4.91 5.67 -3.44
CA GLY A 70 4.04 5.00 -2.48
C GLY A 70 3.85 5.81 -1.22
N ILE A 71 3.36 5.15 -0.18
CA ILE A 71 3.07 5.76 1.11
C ILE A 71 3.74 5.03 2.26
N GLU A 72 3.90 5.75 3.38
CA GLU A 72 4.21 5.15 4.66
C GLU A 72 2.99 4.40 5.19
N THR A 73 3.21 3.17 5.66
CA THR A 73 2.19 2.34 6.29
C THR A 73 2.59 1.95 7.71
N HIS A 74 1.69 1.25 8.41
CA HIS A 74 1.89 0.88 9.81
C HIS A 74 3.24 0.20 10.05
N GLY A 75 3.93 0.60 11.14
CA GLY A 75 5.28 0.13 11.46
C GLY A 75 6.40 0.86 10.72
N GLY A 76 6.12 2.00 10.06
CA GLY A 76 7.13 2.77 9.33
C GLY A 76 7.60 2.09 8.03
N LEU A 77 6.76 1.23 7.45
CA LEU A 77 7.06 0.55 6.20
C LEU A 77 6.72 1.42 4.98
N PHE A 78 7.49 1.25 3.92
CA PHE A 78 7.17 1.85 2.61
C PHE A 78 6.40 0.86 1.75
N THR A 79 5.16 1.22 1.42
CA THR A 79 4.30 0.45 0.50
C THR A 79 4.28 1.11 -0.86
N LYS A 80 4.84 0.44 -1.86
CA LYS A 80 4.90 0.91 -3.24
C LYS A 80 3.52 0.76 -3.89
N ILE A 81 3.05 1.81 -4.56
CA ILE A 81 1.81 1.83 -5.35
C ILE A 81 2.14 1.89 -6.84
N ILE A 82 3.09 2.73 -7.22
CA ILE A 82 3.66 2.76 -8.57
C ILE A 82 5.12 2.35 -8.46
N GLU A 83 5.51 1.29 -9.16
CA GLU A 83 6.90 0.83 -9.18
C GLU A 83 7.75 1.65 -10.16
N ARG A 84 9.06 1.69 -9.92
CA ARG A 84 10.02 2.29 -10.86
C ARG A 84 9.89 1.65 -12.24
N ASN A 85 10.21 2.40 -13.27
CA ASN A 85 10.08 2.01 -14.68
C ASN A 85 8.62 1.75 -15.13
N SER A 86 7.62 2.20 -14.35
CA SER A 86 6.24 2.22 -14.84
C SER A 86 6.10 3.30 -15.90
N THR A 87 5.47 2.96 -17.03
CA THR A 87 5.19 3.91 -18.11
C THR A 87 4.22 4.99 -17.65
N VAL A 88 4.41 6.23 -18.12
CA VAL A 88 3.50 7.36 -17.86
C VAL A 88 2.85 7.80 -19.17
N PRO A 89 1.59 8.30 -19.14
CA PRO A 89 0.76 8.51 -17.95
C PRO A 89 0.27 7.18 -17.34
N THR A 90 0.08 7.16 -16.00
CA THR A 90 -0.41 5.98 -15.30
C THR A 90 -1.24 6.35 -14.08
N LYS A 91 -2.17 5.46 -13.68
CA LYS A 91 -2.97 5.58 -12.48
C LYS A 91 -3.06 4.24 -11.79
N LYS A 92 -2.76 4.20 -10.49
CA LYS A 92 -2.90 3.01 -9.65
C LYS A 92 -3.51 3.37 -8.30
N SER A 93 -4.34 2.48 -7.78
CA SER A 93 -4.99 2.62 -6.48
C SER A 93 -4.73 1.40 -5.61
N MET A 94 -4.72 1.60 -4.29
CA MET A 94 -4.65 0.55 -3.29
C MET A 94 -5.53 0.92 -2.10
N ILE A 95 -6.18 -0.08 -1.49
CA ILE A 95 -7.06 0.10 -0.34
C ILE A 95 -6.28 -0.16 0.94
N PHE A 96 -6.38 0.77 1.88
CA PHE A 96 -5.81 0.74 3.21
C PHE A 96 -6.90 0.82 4.26
N THR A 97 -6.53 0.62 5.53
CA THR A 97 -7.47 0.70 6.65
C THR A 97 -6.87 1.43 7.83
N THR A 98 -7.70 1.71 8.85
CA THR A 98 -7.26 2.36 10.09
C THR A 98 -6.48 1.41 11.00
N VAL A 99 -5.53 1.97 11.76
CA VAL A 99 -4.65 1.23 12.68
C VAL A 99 -5.05 1.38 14.14
N ALA A 100 -5.99 2.28 14.44
CA ALA A 100 -6.49 2.52 15.80
C ALA A 100 -8.02 2.51 15.86
N GLU A 101 -8.55 2.22 17.07
CA GLU A 101 -9.99 2.30 17.34
C GLU A 101 -10.51 3.74 17.19
N ASN A 102 -11.69 3.86 16.58
CA ASN A 102 -12.38 5.14 16.40
C ASN A 102 -11.50 6.22 15.75
N GLN A 103 -10.59 5.81 14.86
CA GLN A 103 -9.70 6.72 14.15
C GLN A 103 -10.50 7.54 13.13
N THR A 104 -10.55 8.85 13.30
CA THR A 104 -11.33 9.78 12.46
C THR A 104 -10.48 10.54 11.43
N THR A 105 -9.15 10.36 11.49
CA THR A 105 -8.18 11.02 10.60
C THR A 105 -7.10 10.03 10.21
N VAL A 106 -6.75 10.02 8.91
CA VAL A 106 -5.61 9.25 8.41
C VAL A 106 -4.60 10.20 7.78
N ASN A 107 -3.35 10.17 8.27
CA ASN A 107 -2.24 10.91 7.69
C ASN A 107 -1.64 10.12 6.53
N ILE A 108 -1.60 10.71 5.35
CA ILE A 108 -1.00 10.12 4.15
C ILE A 108 0.38 10.77 3.94
N HIS A 109 1.43 10.01 4.14
CA HIS A 109 2.80 10.41 3.88
C HIS A 109 3.27 9.85 2.54
N VAL A 110 3.42 10.72 1.56
CA VAL A 110 3.81 10.38 0.18
C VAL A 110 5.32 10.31 0.07
N LEU A 111 5.82 9.21 -0.44
CA LEU A 111 7.24 8.89 -0.50
C LEU A 111 7.67 8.48 -1.91
N GLN A 112 8.95 8.73 -2.22
CA GLN A 112 9.63 8.30 -3.44
C GLN A 112 10.95 7.60 -3.08
N GLY A 113 11.18 6.41 -3.64
CA GLY A 113 12.42 5.68 -3.44
C GLY A 113 12.28 4.17 -3.57
N GLU A 114 13.32 3.44 -3.16
CA GLU A 114 13.38 1.99 -3.31
C GLU A 114 13.58 1.24 -1.99
N ARG A 115 13.83 1.96 -0.88
CA ARG A 115 14.09 1.36 0.44
C ARG A 115 12.79 0.81 1.06
N GLY A 116 12.91 -0.27 1.84
CA GLY A 116 11.77 -0.90 2.50
C GLY A 116 11.20 -0.11 3.69
N ILE A 117 12.01 0.74 4.31
CA ILE A 117 11.66 1.57 5.45
C ILE A 117 11.31 2.98 4.99
N SER A 118 10.24 3.55 5.52
CA SER A 118 9.71 4.85 5.07
C SER A 118 10.70 6.00 5.28
N SER A 119 11.41 6.03 6.41
CA SER A 119 12.38 7.08 6.76
C SER A 119 13.59 7.15 5.82
N GLU A 120 13.88 6.06 5.13
CA GLU A 120 15.00 5.91 4.20
C GLU A 120 14.64 6.32 2.76
N ASN A 121 13.40 6.79 2.55
CA ASN A 121 12.93 7.28 1.27
C ASN A 121 12.69 8.79 1.29
N ARG A 122 12.68 9.39 0.12
CA ARG A 122 12.43 10.82 -0.03
C ARG A 122 10.97 11.15 0.24
N SER A 123 10.71 12.06 1.17
CA SER A 123 9.36 12.61 1.40
C SER A 123 9.00 13.59 0.28
N LEU A 124 7.84 13.37 -0.35
CA LEU A 124 7.28 14.27 -1.36
C LEU A 124 6.22 15.21 -0.76
N GLY A 125 5.56 14.79 0.32
CA GLY A 125 4.55 15.58 1.00
C GLY A 125 3.72 14.75 1.98
N ARG A 126 2.87 15.46 2.75
CA ARG A 126 1.93 14.85 3.69
C ARG A 126 0.60 15.58 3.61
N PHE A 127 -0.49 14.85 3.79
CA PHE A 127 -1.82 15.41 3.92
C PHE A 127 -2.71 14.52 4.77
N ASP A 128 -3.78 15.07 5.32
CA ASP A 128 -4.70 14.38 6.21
C ASP A 128 -6.06 14.18 5.55
N LEU A 129 -6.53 12.93 5.51
CA LEU A 129 -7.93 12.63 5.24
C LEU A 129 -8.69 12.69 6.57
N VAL A 130 -9.58 13.67 6.71
CA VAL A 130 -10.33 13.95 7.94
C VAL A 130 -11.80 13.58 7.83
N GLY A 131 -12.43 13.32 8.97
CA GLY A 131 -13.87 13.09 9.06
C GLY A 131 -14.32 11.70 8.63
N ILE A 132 -13.45 10.72 8.81
CA ILE A 132 -13.78 9.30 8.77
C ILE A 132 -14.70 9.01 9.96
N PRO A 133 -15.83 8.31 9.77
CA PRO A 133 -16.71 7.93 10.90
C PRO A 133 -15.95 7.05 11.90
N PRO A 134 -16.14 7.27 13.22
CA PRO A 134 -15.59 6.36 14.23
C PRO A 134 -16.05 4.93 13.98
N ALA A 135 -15.12 4.01 13.88
CA ALA A 135 -15.36 2.60 13.65
C ALA A 135 -14.23 1.76 14.28
N PRO A 136 -14.44 0.47 14.49
CA PRO A 136 -13.37 -0.43 14.91
C PRO A 136 -12.18 -0.39 13.96
N ARG A 137 -10.98 -0.58 14.52
CA ARG A 137 -9.72 -0.74 13.75
C ARG A 137 -9.93 -1.75 12.62
N GLY A 138 -9.46 -1.42 11.42
CA GLY A 138 -9.51 -2.32 10.27
C GLY A 138 -10.82 -2.30 9.47
N VAL A 139 -11.88 -1.60 9.96
CA VAL A 139 -13.18 -1.53 9.27
C VAL A 139 -13.22 -0.45 8.20
N PRO A 140 -12.76 0.80 8.44
CA PRO A 140 -12.75 1.83 7.40
C PRO A 140 -11.87 1.43 6.21
N GLN A 141 -12.35 1.71 5.00
CA GLN A 141 -11.63 1.44 3.75
C GLN A 141 -11.23 2.75 3.10
N ILE A 142 -9.93 2.98 3.02
CA ILE A 142 -9.34 4.20 2.46
C ILE A 142 -8.64 3.84 1.16
N GLU A 143 -9.21 4.28 0.05
CA GLU A 143 -8.58 4.14 -1.27
C GLU A 143 -7.57 5.25 -1.47
N VAL A 144 -6.29 4.88 -1.63
CA VAL A 144 -5.22 5.82 -1.99
C VAL A 144 -4.89 5.62 -3.46
N THR A 145 -5.01 6.69 -4.24
CA THR A 145 -4.80 6.70 -5.68
C THR A 145 -3.61 7.59 -6.03
N PHE A 146 -2.70 7.05 -6.83
CA PHE A 146 -1.62 7.79 -7.47
C PHE A 146 -1.92 7.91 -8.96
N ALA A 147 -1.93 9.12 -9.48
CA ALA A 147 -2.08 9.41 -10.91
C ALA A 147 -0.90 10.27 -11.37
N ILE A 148 -0.18 9.82 -12.40
CA ILE A 148 0.92 10.55 -13.02
C ILE A 148 0.46 10.95 -14.41
N ASP A 149 0.54 12.24 -14.72
CA ASP A 149 0.21 12.76 -16.04
C ASP A 149 1.39 12.64 -17.03
N SER A 150 1.16 13.06 -18.27
CA SER A 150 2.18 13.06 -19.33
C SER A 150 3.35 14.03 -19.07
N ASN A 151 3.22 14.94 -18.11
CA ASN A 151 4.26 15.90 -17.71
C ASN A 151 5.06 15.39 -16.51
N GLY A 152 4.73 14.20 -15.97
CA GLY A 152 5.36 13.65 -14.79
C GLY A 152 4.86 14.23 -13.46
N ILE A 153 3.78 15.02 -13.48
CA ILE A 153 3.15 15.56 -12.28
C ILE A 153 2.34 14.44 -11.61
N VAL A 154 2.56 14.24 -10.32
CA VAL A 154 1.88 13.21 -9.53
C VAL A 154 0.78 13.84 -8.71
N ASN A 155 -0.44 13.40 -8.90
CA ASN A 155 -1.58 13.67 -8.04
C ASN A 155 -1.81 12.46 -7.14
N VAL A 156 -1.85 12.67 -5.83
CA VAL A 156 -2.14 11.64 -4.84
C VAL A 156 -3.42 12.00 -4.13
N SER A 157 -4.42 11.14 -4.20
CA SER A 157 -5.68 11.31 -3.47
C SER A 157 -5.92 10.16 -2.51
N ALA A 158 -6.60 10.45 -1.40
CA ALA A 158 -7.09 9.48 -0.43
C ALA A 158 -8.59 9.69 -0.25
N ARG A 159 -9.36 8.62 -0.40
CA ARG A 159 -10.82 8.63 -0.34
C ARG A 159 -11.33 7.59 0.64
N ASP A 160 -12.18 8.00 1.57
CA ASP A 160 -12.96 7.07 2.39
C ASP A 160 -14.12 6.52 1.57
N LEU A 161 -14.13 5.21 1.34
CA LEU A 161 -15.12 4.54 0.49
C LEU A 161 -16.53 4.55 1.09
N ALA A 162 -16.66 4.66 2.42
CA ALA A 162 -17.95 4.67 3.10
C ALA A 162 -18.65 6.04 2.98
N THR A 163 -17.90 7.13 3.13
CA THR A 163 -18.48 8.50 3.13
C THR A 163 -18.27 9.24 1.82
N GLY A 164 -17.35 8.76 0.97
CA GLY A 164 -16.95 9.44 -0.25
C GLY A 164 -16.09 10.69 -0.02
N LYS A 165 -15.71 11.01 1.23
CA LYS A 165 -14.80 12.11 1.52
C LYS A 165 -13.45 11.85 0.91
N GLU A 166 -12.87 12.86 0.28
CA GLU A 166 -11.62 12.79 -0.44
C GLU A 166 -10.74 14.01 -0.12
N GLN A 167 -9.44 13.77 -0.06
CA GLN A 167 -8.39 14.80 0.01
C GLN A 167 -7.29 14.42 -0.97
N SER A 168 -6.61 15.41 -1.51
CA SER A 168 -5.54 15.20 -2.47
C SER A 168 -4.41 16.21 -2.32
N ILE A 169 -3.24 15.81 -2.80
CA ILE A 169 -2.06 16.65 -2.95
C ILE A 169 -1.47 16.46 -4.36
N GLU A 170 -1.01 17.55 -4.94
CA GLU A 170 -0.23 17.52 -6.18
C GLU A 170 1.25 17.69 -5.83
N VAL A 171 2.09 16.82 -6.35
CA VAL A 171 3.53 16.83 -6.13
C VAL A 171 4.27 16.68 -7.46
N ASN A 172 5.40 17.38 -7.57
CA ASN A 172 6.29 17.24 -8.72
C ASN A 172 7.56 16.48 -8.31
N PRO A 173 7.61 15.15 -8.50
CA PRO A 173 8.76 14.34 -8.10
C PRO A 173 10.00 14.61 -8.96
N ALA A 174 9.82 15.11 -10.19
CA ALA A 174 10.93 15.44 -11.09
C ALA A 174 11.65 16.75 -10.73
N GLY A 175 11.07 17.56 -9.83
CA GLY A 175 11.64 18.85 -9.40
C GLY A 175 12.84 18.68 -8.49
N GLY A 176 14.00 18.22 -8.99
CA GLY A 176 15.25 18.35 -8.27
C GLY A 176 16.12 17.12 -8.09
N LEU A 177 15.81 15.95 -8.63
CA LEU A 177 16.75 14.83 -8.63
C LEU A 177 17.55 14.80 -9.95
N SER A 178 18.87 14.95 -9.85
CA SER A 178 19.77 14.66 -10.96
C SER A 178 19.84 13.16 -11.23
N LYS A 179 20.27 12.79 -12.44
CA LYS A 179 20.50 11.38 -12.78
C LYS A 179 21.47 10.70 -11.79
N ALA A 180 22.52 11.41 -11.37
CA ALA A 180 23.49 10.89 -10.41
C ALA A 180 22.85 10.60 -9.04
N GLU A 181 21.93 11.44 -8.57
CA GLU A 181 21.19 11.18 -7.33
C GLU A 181 20.24 10.00 -7.45
N ILE A 182 19.56 9.85 -8.58
CA ILE A 182 18.69 8.69 -8.86
C ILE A 182 19.54 7.40 -8.85
N ASP A 183 20.65 7.38 -9.58
CA ASP A 183 21.56 6.22 -9.64
C ASP A 183 22.13 5.89 -8.25
N SER A 184 22.46 6.90 -7.44
CA SER A 184 22.90 6.74 -6.07
C SER A 184 21.83 6.11 -5.17
N LEU A 185 20.58 6.58 -5.24
CA LEU A 185 19.47 6.04 -4.46
C LEU A 185 19.17 4.58 -4.83
N ILE A 186 19.28 4.23 -6.11
CA ILE A 186 19.10 2.85 -6.58
C ILE A 186 20.25 1.97 -6.06
N ALA A 187 21.50 2.42 -6.19
CA ALA A 187 22.66 1.68 -5.71
C ALA A 187 22.64 1.48 -4.18
N GLU A 188 22.21 2.49 -3.44
CA GLU A 188 22.03 2.42 -2.00
C GLU A 188 20.94 1.40 -1.63
N ALA A 189 19.80 1.41 -2.29
CA ALA A 189 18.73 0.44 -2.08
C ALA A 189 19.19 -0.99 -2.40
N ASP A 190 19.98 -1.19 -3.45
CA ASP A 190 20.57 -2.50 -3.77
C ASP A 190 21.57 -2.96 -2.72
N LYS A 191 22.38 -2.05 -2.18
CA LYS A 191 23.35 -2.34 -1.12
C LYS A 191 22.68 -2.79 0.18
N PHE A 192 21.61 -2.13 0.58
CA PHE A 192 20.89 -2.41 1.83
C PHE A 192 19.71 -3.37 1.65
N ARG A 193 19.51 -3.92 0.45
CA ARG A 193 18.35 -4.78 0.12
C ARG A 193 18.15 -5.93 1.11
N LYS A 194 19.23 -6.57 1.58
CA LYS A 194 19.14 -7.69 2.51
C LYS A 194 18.72 -7.23 3.90
N GLU A 195 19.34 -6.16 4.39
CA GLU A 195 19.02 -5.55 5.69
C GLU A 195 17.59 -5.00 5.71
N ASP A 196 17.18 -4.27 4.67
CA ASP A 196 15.83 -3.76 4.53
C ASP A 196 14.78 -4.90 4.49
N LYS A 197 15.13 -6.03 3.86
CA LYS A 197 14.25 -7.19 3.83
C LYS A 197 14.08 -7.79 5.22
N GLU A 198 15.16 -7.96 5.96
CA GLU A 198 15.15 -8.48 7.34
C GLU A 198 14.35 -7.54 8.26
N HIS A 199 14.61 -6.24 8.22
CA HIS A 199 13.85 -5.24 8.98
C HIS A 199 12.36 -5.23 8.61
N ARG A 200 12.03 -5.32 7.33
CA ARG A 200 10.66 -5.39 6.86
C ARG A 200 9.95 -6.64 7.40
N GLU A 201 10.59 -7.82 7.31
CA GLU A 201 10.04 -9.07 7.84
C GLU A 201 9.75 -8.97 9.34
N ILE A 202 10.66 -8.39 10.12
CA ILE A 202 10.47 -8.12 11.56
C ILE A 202 9.26 -7.21 11.79
N ARG A 203 9.15 -6.09 11.07
CA ARG A 203 8.01 -5.17 11.19
C ARG A 203 6.68 -5.81 10.79
N GLU A 204 6.67 -6.62 9.75
CA GLU A 204 5.48 -7.38 9.33
C GLU A 204 5.04 -8.38 10.41
N LEU A 205 5.99 -9.08 11.06
CA LEU A 205 5.69 -9.97 12.19
C LEU A 205 5.18 -9.20 13.41
N GLN A 206 5.77 -8.06 13.75
CA GLN A 206 5.30 -7.20 14.84
C GLN A 206 3.86 -6.72 14.57
N ASN A 207 3.57 -6.23 13.36
CA ASN A 207 2.24 -5.78 12.95
C ASN A 207 1.22 -6.92 13.01
N ARG A 208 1.61 -8.13 12.58
CA ARG A 208 0.77 -9.33 12.66
C ARG A 208 0.46 -9.72 14.10
N LEU A 209 1.48 -9.74 14.96
CA LEU A 209 1.32 -10.05 16.39
C LEU A 209 0.42 -9.03 17.07
N GLU A 210 0.60 -7.74 16.78
CA GLU A 210 -0.26 -6.67 17.31
C GLU A 210 -1.72 -6.85 16.89
N GLY A 211 -1.97 -7.19 15.63
CA GLY A 211 -3.31 -7.48 15.13
C GLY A 211 -3.96 -8.68 15.83
N LEU A 212 -3.19 -9.76 16.06
CA LEU A 212 -3.67 -10.93 16.80
C LEU A 212 -3.96 -10.63 18.26
N LEU A 213 -3.09 -9.88 18.92
CA LEU A 213 -3.30 -9.44 20.31
C LEU A 213 -4.58 -8.62 20.42
N TYR A 214 -4.75 -7.61 19.56
CA TYR A 214 -5.94 -6.78 19.55
C TYR A 214 -7.23 -7.60 19.41
N THR A 215 -7.25 -8.52 18.43
CA THR A 215 -8.44 -9.37 18.19
C THR A 215 -8.74 -10.26 19.39
N ASN A 216 -7.73 -10.95 19.93
CA ASN A 216 -7.92 -11.87 21.05
C ASN A 216 -8.28 -11.16 22.37
N GLU A 217 -7.70 -9.99 22.64
CA GLU A 217 -8.05 -9.17 23.81
C GLU A 217 -9.51 -8.71 23.74
N ARG A 218 -9.99 -8.34 22.55
CA ARG A 218 -11.39 -7.99 22.35
C ARG A 218 -12.31 -9.18 22.57
N VAL A 219 -11.97 -10.36 22.03
CA VAL A 219 -12.72 -11.61 22.26
C VAL A 219 -12.75 -11.97 23.74
N VAL A 220 -11.62 -11.89 24.46
CA VAL A 220 -11.58 -12.13 25.92
C VAL A 220 -12.45 -11.15 26.68
N LYS A 221 -12.51 -9.90 26.27
CA LYS A 221 -13.35 -8.87 26.90
C LYS A 221 -14.84 -9.14 26.67
N GLU A 222 -15.23 -9.55 25.47
CA GLU A 222 -16.63 -9.77 25.09
C GLU A 222 -17.15 -11.13 25.58
N PHE A 223 -16.35 -12.20 25.48
CA PHE A 223 -16.78 -13.59 25.71
C PHE A 223 -16.05 -14.30 26.85
N GLY A 224 -15.08 -13.64 27.50
CA GLY A 224 -14.26 -14.26 28.54
C GLY A 224 -15.04 -14.69 29.81
N ALA A 225 -16.30 -14.27 29.97
CA ALA A 225 -17.16 -14.72 31.08
C ALA A 225 -17.48 -16.23 30.98
N GLY A 226 -17.53 -16.80 29.78
CA GLY A 226 -17.78 -18.21 29.53
C GLY A 226 -16.54 -19.12 29.69
N LEU A 227 -15.34 -18.55 29.85
CA LEU A 227 -14.12 -19.31 30.08
C LEU A 227 -14.05 -19.86 31.50
N SER A 228 -13.49 -21.07 31.67
CA SER A 228 -13.06 -21.55 32.97
C SER A 228 -12.03 -20.59 33.59
N THR A 229 -11.88 -20.60 34.93
CA THR A 229 -10.86 -19.76 35.57
C THR A 229 -9.46 -20.10 35.08
N GLU A 230 -9.18 -21.37 34.88
CA GLU A 230 -7.90 -21.89 34.39
C GLU A 230 -7.60 -21.41 32.97
N ASP A 231 -8.52 -21.61 32.01
CA ASP A 231 -8.38 -21.16 30.63
C ASP A 231 -8.22 -19.63 30.52
N ARG A 232 -8.96 -18.89 31.35
CA ARG A 232 -8.88 -17.43 31.40
C ARG A 232 -7.52 -16.95 31.87
N GLU A 233 -6.95 -17.61 32.89
CA GLU A 233 -5.60 -17.27 33.40
C GLU A 233 -4.53 -17.64 32.36
N GLU A 234 -4.65 -18.79 31.70
CA GLU A 234 -3.73 -19.23 30.65
C GLU A 234 -3.73 -18.29 29.46
N VAL A 235 -4.91 -17.94 28.93
CA VAL A 235 -5.05 -16.99 27.81
C VAL A 235 -4.47 -15.64 28.19
N ARG A 236 -4.79 -15.09 29.38
CA ARG A 236 -4.24 -13.82 29.83
C ARG A 236 -2.72 -13.84 29.97
N ALA A 237 -2.16 -14.93 30.51
CA ALA A 237 -0.71 -15.07 30.65
C ALA A 237 -0.03 -15.11 29.28
N THR A 238 -0.63 -15.81 28.31
CA THR A 238 -0.14 -15.89 26.93
C THR A 238 -0.19 -14.53 26.23
N LEU A 239 -1.31 -13.81 26.29
CA LEU A 239 -1.43 -12.46 25.71
C LEU A 239 -0.43 -11.47 26.33
N ASN A 240 -0.21 -11.56 27.66
CA ASN A 240 0.79 -10.71 28.33
C ASN A 240 2.23 -11.01 27.92
N ARG A 241 2.58 -12.29 27.70
CA ARG A 241 3.91 -12.68 27.17
C ARG A 241 4.08 -12.18 25.74
N ALA A 242 3.08 -12.38 24.89
CA ALA A 242 3.09 -11.93 23.51
C ALA A 242 3.18 -10.40 23.38
N ARG A 243 2.53 -9.65 24.29
CA ARG A 243 2.67 -8.17 24.33
C ARG A 243 4.10 -7.72 24.63
N LYS A 244 4.83 -8.44 25.47
CA LYS A 244 6.24 -8.15 25.73
C LYS A 244 7.13 -8.48 24.52
N ALA A 245 6.76 -9.50 23.74
CA ALA A 245 7.48 -9.87 22.52
C ALA A 245 7.37 -8.85 21.37
N LEU A 246 6.36 -7.95 21.39
CA LEU A 246 6.19 -6.93 20.34
C LEU A 246 7.41 -6.01 20.13
N THR A 247 8.23 -5.81 21.16
CA THR A 247 9.43 -4.97 21.09
C THR A 247 10.69 -5.74 20.68
N SER A 248 10.56 -7.05 20.45
CA SER A 248 11.69 -7.88 20.04
C SER A 248 12.04 -7.63 18.58
N GLU A 249 13.33 -7.62 18.28
CA GLU A 249 13.89 -7.61 16.93
C GLU A 249 14.30 -9.02 16.46
N GLU A 250 14.07 -10.04 17.29
CA GLU A 250 14.36 -11.43 16.96
C GLU A 250 13.14 -12.09 16.33
N ARG A 251 13.29 -12.56 15.10
CA ARG A 251 12.25 -13.22 14.31
C ARG A 251 11.64 -14.42 15.05
N SER A 252 12.48 -15.29 15.64
CA SER A 252 12.05 -16.50 16.37
C SER A 252 11.12 -16.16 17.54
N VAL A 253 11.43 -15.12 18.31
CA VAL A 253 10.63 -14.66 19.45
C VAL A 253 9.25 -14.18 19.00
N LEU A 254 9.19 -13.45 17.88
CA LEU A 254 7.93 -12.98 17.31
C LEU A 254 7.08 -14.12 16.74
N GLU A 255 7.71 -15.07 16.03
CA GLU A 255 7.02 -16.24 15.48
C GLU A 255 6.46 -17.13 16.59
N GLU A 256 7.23 -17.42 17.65
CA GLU A 256 6.76 -18.16 18.82
C GLU A 256 5.58 -17.46 19.52
N ALA A 257 5.65 -16.15 19.67
CA ALA A 257 4.56 -15.38 20.25
C ALA A 257 3.29 -15.41 19.38
N ILE A 258 3.43 -15.34 18.05
CA ILE A 258 2.32 -15.47 17.11
C ILE A 258 1.65 -16.83 17.25
N TYR A 259 2.42 -17.93 17.25
CA TYR A 259 1.88 -19.27 17.42
C TYR A 259 1.16 -19.42 18.77
N ALA A 260 1.78 -18.94 19.87
CA ALA A 260 1.15 -19.03 21.19
C ALA A 260 -0.20 -18.27 21.27
N VAL A 261 -0.30 -17.10 20.61
CA VAL A 261 -1.56 -16.34 20.55
C VAL A 261 -2.60 -17.03 19.67
N GLN A 262 -2.17 -17.68 18.59
CA GLN A 262 -3.08 -18.47 17.73
C GLN A 262 -3.63 -19.70 18.47
N ASP A 263 -2.81 -20.39 19.28
CA ASP A 263 -3.26 -21.51 20.10
C ASP A 263 -4.26 -21.04 21.18
N ALA A 264 -3.97 -19.91 21.83
CA ALA A 264 -4.92 -19.30 22.78
C ALA A 264 -6.25 -18.90 22.11
N ALA A 265 -6.22 -18.47 20.85
CA ALA A 265 -7.42 -18.18 20.06
C ALA A 265 -8.28 -19.43 19.79
N GLN A 266 -7.68 -20.61 19.66
CA GLN A 266 -8.43 -21.87 19.52
C GLN A 266 -9.22 -22.19 20.78
N ILE A 267 -8.64 -22.00 21.97
CA ILE A 267 -9.34 -22.18 23.27
C ILE A 267 -10.57 -21.26 23.30
N LEU A 268 -10.41 -19.98 22.95
CA LEU A 268 -11.51 -19.02 22.90
C LEU A 268 -12.60 -19.44 21.91
N THR A 269 -12.24 -19.92 20.75
CA THR A 269 -13.18 -20.37 19.71
C THR A 269 -13.97 -21.60 20.16
N GLN A 270 -13.34 -22.56 20.81
CA GLN A 270 -14.00 -23.76 21.32
C GLN A 270 -15.07 -23.41 22.37
N VAL A 271 -14.76 -22.50 23.29
CA VAL A 271 -15.73 -22.08 24.32
C VAL A 271 -16.94 -21.37 23.71
N ILE A 272 -16.72 -20.46 22.74
CA ILE A 272 -17.81 -19.76 22.04
C ILE A 272 -18.69 -20.73 21.26
N MET A 273 -18.12 -21.77 20.65
CA MET A 273 -18.84 -22.77 19.87
C MET A 273 -19.64 -23.76 20.75
N LEU A 274 -19.13 -24.10 21.94
CA LEU A 274 -19.75 -25.08 22.83
C LEU A 274 -20.92 -24.50 23.63
N ASP A 275 -20.85 -23.25 24.06
CA ASP A 275 -21.95 -22.58 24.77
C ASP A 275 -22.00 -21.07 24.42
N PRO A 276 -22.67 -20.71 23.30
CA PRO A 276 -22.79 -19.31 22.88
C PRO A 276 -23.53 -18.43 23.91
N VAL A 277 -24.42 -19.03 24.71
CA VAL A 277 -25.23 -18.30 25.70
C VAL A 277 -24.43 -18.01 26.97
N ALA A 278 -23.66 -18.98 27.44
CA ALA A 278 -22.72 -18.79 28.56
C ALA A 278 -21.59 -17.83 28.18
N ALA A 279 -21.11 -17.87 26.94
CA ALA A 279 -20.08 -16.96 26.43
C ALA A 279 -20.54 -15.49 26.46
N LEU A 280 -21.82 -15.20 26.27
CA LEU A 280 -22.44 -13.87 26.34
C LEU A 280 -22.83 -13.43 27.75
N GLY A 281 -22.41 -14.16 28.80
CA GLY A 281 -22.69 -13.79 30.18
C GLY A 281 -24.07 -14.16 30.70
N GLY A 282 -24.76 -15.08 30.08
CA GLY A 282 -25.96 -15.75 30.64
C GLY A 282 -27.22 -14.91 30.77
N GLU A 283 -27.30 -13.68 30.28
CA GLU A 283 -28.50 -12.84 30.30
C GLU A 283 -29.18 -12.72 28.93
N LEU A 284 -29.65 -13.85 28.38
CA LEU A 284 -30.83 -13.78 27.54
C LEU A 284 -32.04 -13.85 28.49
N LYS A 285 -32.52 -12.70 28.98
CA LYS A 285 -33.88 -12.59 29.54
C LYS A 285 -34.81 -12.94 28.39
N MET A 286 -35.26 -14.19 28.35
CA MET A 286 -36.40 -14.56 27.53
C MET A 286 -37.57 -13.69 27.99
N ASN A 287 -38.05 -12.83 27.11
CA ASN A 287 -39.29 -12.08 27.35
C ASN A 287 -40.42 -13.11 27.45
N PRO A 288 -41.03 -13.30 28.65
CA PRO A 288 -42.09 -14.31 28.81
C PRO A 288 -43.37 -14.01 28.01
N ASP A 289 -43.48 -12.82 27.40
CA ASP A 289 -44.61 -12.36 26.62
C ASP A 289 -44.37 -12.41 25.08
N ALA A 290 -43.38 -13.10 24.61
CA ALA A 290 -43.21 -13.29 23.16
C ALA A 290 -44.26 -14.29 22.63
N PRO A 291 -45.10 -13.94 21.64
CA PRO A 291 -46.12 -14.83 21.12
C PRO A 291 -45.47 -16.08 20.47
N SER A 292 -46.05 -17.24 20.82
CA SER A 292 -45.66 -18.55 20.29
C SER A 292 -45.84 -18.59 18.76
N PRO A 293 -44.90 -19.24 18.02
CA PRO A 293 -44.96 -19.31 16.54
C PRO A 293 -46.10 -20.19 15.97
N LYS A 294 -47.11 -20.56 16.78
CA LYS A 294 -48.20 -21.48 16.38
C LYS A 294 -49.51 -20.86 15.99
N ASP A 295 -49.66 -19.52 16.05
CA ASP A 295 -50.92 -18.84 15.74
C ASP A 295 -50.85 -18.01 14.45
N HIS A 296 -50.50 -18.64 13.35
CA HIS A 296 -50.91 -18.19 12.03
C HIS A 296 -52.03 -19.10 11.53
N PRO A 297 -53.25 -18.59 11.34
CA PRO A 297 -54.28 -19.32 10.63
C PRO A 297 -53.87 -19.47 9.16
N ALA A 298 -54.01 -20.71 8.68
CA ALA A 298 -53.88 -20.99 7.27
C ALA A 298 -54.95 -20.23 6.50
N ASP A 299 -54.57 -19.36 5.62
CA ASP A 299 -55.47 -18.78 4.63
C ASP A 299 -55.81 -19.84 3.61
N GLU A 300 -57.07 -20.28 3.68
CA GLU A 300 -57.68 -21.14 2.69
C GLU A 300 -57.78 -20.43 1.33
N ASP A 301 -57.38 -21.19 0.41
CA ASP A 301 -57.59 -21.14 -1.03
C ASP A 301 -58.97 -20.61 -1.44
N GLY A 302 -59.03 -19.69 -2.38
CA GLY A 302 -60.22 -19.21 -3.03
C GLY A 302 -59.88 -18.78 -4.44
N GLY A 303 -59.81 -19.73 -5.35
CA GLY A 303 -59.78 -19.45 -6.78
C GLY A 303 -61.12 -18.91 -7.25
N GLU A 304 -61.09 -18.00 -8.20
CA GLU A 304 -62.09 -17.82 -9.28
C GLU A 304 -61.46 -16.98 -10.41
N ASP A 305 -61.21 -17.64 -11.48
CA ASP A 305 -61.52 -17.46 -12.89
C ASP A 305 -62.32 -16.18 -13.24
N ASN A 306 -61.81 -15.32 -14.13
CA ASN A 306 -62.49 -14.87 -15.37
C ASN A 306 -61.82 -13.64 -16.04
N SER A 307 -61.66 -13.83 -17.32
CA SER A 307 -61.61 -12.87 -18.44
C SER A 307 -60.31 -12.20 -18.77
#